data_d607842b4b63c527ea149305e089ba3a
#
_entry.id   d607842b4b63c527ea149305e089ba3a
#
_cell.length_a   1.000
_cell.length_b   1.000
_cell.length_c   1.000
_cell.angle_alpha   90.00
_cell.angle_beta   90.00
_cell.angle_gamma   90.00
#
_symmetry.space_group_name_H-M   'P 1'
#
loop_
_entity.id
_entity.type
_entity.pdbx_description
1 polymer ?
#
loop_
_entity_poly.entity_id
_entity_poly.type
_entity_poly.pdbx_seq_one_letter_code
_entity_poly.pdbx_strand_id
1 'polypeptide(L)'
;CNEMVIPMFAELEAQNVGCTIVFLDVDDFKDINDTYGHQYGDELLKTVARVLDEQKPEGSMVYRFGGDEFIVFIPGDRHDTAEKYIKRVYDIMEQHSLFISHGIIYTKPGSGKSFDDYLVSADTKMYQLKQQRKQKKDSNFLKGVDISSVPMMVDNNIQIMDREGHVCRVFDFLKLNNVNSVRLRIWNEPDKVPESKGYCSLTYVLEMAHVIKKYKMH
;
A
#
# COMPACT_ATOMS: atom_id res chain seq x y z
N CYS A 1 -6.36 -27.07 4.73
CA CYS A 1 -4.95 -26.67 4.66
C CYS A 1 -4.09 -27.48 5.61
N ASN A 2 -4.43 -27.52 6.89
CA ASN A 2 -3.59 -28.15 7.93
C ASN A 2 -3.43 -29.67 7.77
N GLU A 3 -4.41 -30.37 7.20
CA GLU A 3 -4.38 -31.85 7.07
C GLU A 3 -3.30 -32.38 6.10
N MET A 4 -2.85 -31.56 5.17
CA MET A 4 -1.84 -31.96 4.17
C MET A 4 -0.49 -31.28 4.39
N VAL A 5 -0.47 -29.99 4.74
CA VAL A 5 0.78 -29.21 4.87
C VAL A 5 1.57 -29.61 6.10
N ILE A 6 0.90 -29.78 7.25
CA ILE A 6 1.57 -30.14 8.50
C ILE A 6 2.28 -31.50 8.42
N PRO A 7 1.65 -32.58 7.93
CA PRO A 7 2.35 -33.84 7.72
C PRO A 7 3.55 -33.74 6.77
N MET A 8 3.41 -33.01 5.68
CA MET A 8 4.51 -32.80 4.73
C MET A 8 5.66 -31.99 5.33
N PHE A 9 5.36 -30.93 6.09
CA PHE A 9 6.37 -30.19 6.83
C PHE A 9 7.12 -31.10 7.80
N ALA A 10 6.40 -31.93 8.57
CA ALA A 10 6.99 -32.88 9.51
C ALA A 10 7.87 -33.93 8.81
N GLU A 11 7.48 -34.40 7.64
CA GLU A 11 8.29 -35.32 6.83
C GLU A 11 9.59 -34.68 6.36
N LEU A 12 9.54 -33.45 5.86
CA LEU A 12 10.75 -32.70 5.44
C LEU A 12 11.67 -32.42 6.63
N GLU A 13 11.13 -32.06 7.78
CA GLU A 13 11.89 -31.88 9.02
C GLU A 13 12.59 -33.19 9.42
N ALA A 14 11.90 -34.34 9.35
CA ALA A 14 12.47 -35.66 9.66
C ALA A 14 13.59 -36.05 8.68
N GLN A 15 13.50 -35.63 7.43
CA GLN A 15 14.51 -35.83 6.39
C GLN A 15 15.65 -34.81 6.46
N ASN A 16 15.60 -33.84 7.38
CA ASN A 16 16.52 -32.71 7.48
C ASN A 16 16.52 -31.83 6.20
N VAL A 17 15.38 -31.70 5.55
CA VAL A 17 15.18 -30.91 4.34
C VAL A 17 14.37 -29.67 4.68
N GLY A 18 14.87 -28.49 4.30
CA GLY A 18 14.14 -27.23 4.47
C GLY A 18 12.99 -27.09 3.47
N CYS A 19 12.15 -26.09 3.70
CA CYS A 19 11.14 -25.67 2.72
C CYS A 19 10.98 -24.13 2.73
N THR A 20 10.30 -23.63 1.75
CA THR A 20 9.92 -22.21 1.68
C THR A 20 8.41 -22.12 1.86
N ILE A 21 7.98 -21.22 2.73
CA ILE A 21 6.58 -20.87 2.96
C ILE A 21 6.37 -19.44 2.44
N VAL A 22 5.42 -19.27 1.52
CA VAL A 22 4.99 -17.96 1.04
C VAL A 22 3.56 -17.74 1.52
N PHE A 23 3.36 -16.75 2.36
CA PHE A 23 2.05 -16.29 2.78
C PHE A 23 1.65 -15.09 1.92
N LEU A 24 0.42 -15.10 1.38
CA LEU A 24 -0.06 -14.06 0.46
C LEU A 24 -1.45 -13.60 0.89
N ASP A 25 -1.73 -12.33 0.63
CA ASP A 25 -3.02 -11.68 0.86
C ASP A 25 -3.35 -10.80 -0.35
N VAL A 26 -4.62 -10.76 -0.76
CA VAL A 26 -5.08 -9.89 -1.85
C VAL A 26 -5.35 -8.50 -1.29
N ASP A 27 -4.59 -7.51 -1.78
CA ASP A 27 -4.69 -6.15 -1.30
C ASP A 27 -6.08 -5.53 -1.62
N ASP A 28 -6.63 -4.80 -0.67
CA ASP A 28 -7.90 -4.07 -0.78
C ASP A 28 -9.11 -4.98 -1.15
N PHE A 29 -9.08 -6.30 -0.85
CA PHE A 29 -10.12 -7.26 -1.25
C PHE A 29 -11.50 -6.92 -0.68
N LYS A 30 -11.55 -6.39 0.54
CA LYS A 30 -12.81 -5.91 1.12
C LYS A 30 -13.41 -4.77 0.30
N ASP A 31 -12.60 -3.79 -0.10
CA ASP A 31 -13.05 -2.65 -0.89
C ASP A 31 -13.54 -3.09 -2.28
N ILE A 32 -12.94 -4.14 -2.84
CA ILE A 32 -13.37 -4.77 -4.08
C ILE A 32 -14.76 -5.40 -3.89
N ASN A 33 -14.97 -6.17 -2.83
CA ASN A 33 -16.27 -6.76 -2.51
C ASN A 33 -17.36 -5.70 -2.28
N ASP A 34 -17.03 -4.65 -1.53
CA ASP A 34 -17.96 -3.56 -1.23
C ASP A 34 -18.33 -2.77 -2.49
N THR A 35 -17.44 -2.68 -3.48
CA THR A 35 -17.64 -1.93 -4.73
C THR A 35 -18.33 -2.76 -5.81
N TYR A 36 -17.90 -4.03 -6.01
CA TYR A 36 -18.31 -4.85 -7.16
C TYR A 36 -19.16 -6.07 -6.76
N GLY A 37 -19.35 -6.29 -5.47
CA GLY A 37 -20.11 -7.40 -4.90
C GLY A 37 -19.29 -8.68 -4.70
N HIS A 38 -19.78 -9.55 -3.80
CA HIS A 38 -19.08 -10.79 -3.41
C HIS A 38 -18.88 -11.76 -4.58
N GLN A 39 -19.82 -11.82 -5.53
CA GLN A 39 -19.67 -12.71 -6.69
C GLN A 39 -18.45 -12.33 -7.55
N TYR A 40 -18.19 -11.03 -7.71
CA TYR A 40 -16.99 -10.56 -8.40
C TYR A 40 -15.72 -10.89 -7.61
N GLY A 41 -15.74 -10.70 -6.28
CA GLY A 41 -14.63 -11.09 -5.41
C GLY A 41 -14.31 -12.60 -5.48
N ASP A 42 -15.33 -13.45 -5.54
CA ASP A 42 -15.14 -14.90 -5.67
C ASP A 42 -14.45 -15.28 -7.01
N GLU A 43 -14.86 -14.68 -8.13
CA GLU A 43 -14.21 -14.89 -9.43
C GLU A 43 -12.76 -14.37 -9.42
N LEU A 44 -12.50 -13.26 -8.74
CA LEU A 44 -11.17 -12.73 -8.56
C LEU A 44 -10.28 -13.69 -7.76
N LEU A 45 -10.77 -14.23 -6.65
CA LEU A 45 -10.03 -15.23 -5.86
C LEU A 45 -9.75 -16.51 -6.64
N LYS A 46 -10.68 -16.97 -7.50
CA LYS A 46 -10.45 -18.09 -8.41
C LYS A 46 -9.32 -17.77 -9.40
N THR A 47 -9.28 -16.55 -9.91
CA THR A 47 -8.21 -16.08 -10.80
C THR A 47 -6.87 -16.07 -10.08
N VAL A 48 -6.81 -15.54 -8.86
CA VAL A 48 -5.60 -15.56 -8.02
C VAL A 48 -5.14 -17.01 -7.79
N ALA A 49 -6.03 -17.89 -7.34
CA ALA A 49 -5.72 -19.29 -7.10
C ALA A 49 -5.16 -19.98 -8.35
N ARG A 50 -5.77 -19.75 -9.52
CA ARG A 50 -5.32 -20.30 -10.79
C ARG A 50 -3.93 -19.81 -11.16
N VAL A 51 -3.65 -18.51 -11.08
CA VAL A 51 -2.32 -17.95 -11.38
C VAL A 51 -1.27 -18.51 -10.44
N LEU A 52 -1.57 -18.58 -9.12
CA LEU A 52 -0.66 -19.18 -8.15
C LEU A 52 -0.35 -20.64 -8.48
N ASP A 53 -1.36 -21.40 -8.88
CA ASP A 53 -1.20 -22.83 -9.20
C ASP A 53 -0.47 -23.07 -10.53
N GLU A 54 -0.78 -22.30 -11.57
CA GLU A 54 -0.13 -22.41 -12.89
C GLU A 54 1.35 -22.00 -12.85
N GLN A 55 1.73 -21.05 -12.01
CA GLN A 55 3.09 -20.52 -11.92
C GLN A 55 3.95 -21.22 -10.87
N LYS A 56 3.37 -22.09 -10.03
CA LYS A 56 4.09 -22.71 -8.91
C LYS A 56 5.27 -23.57 -9.40
N PRO A 57 6.37 -23.59 -8.64
CA PRO A 57 7.46 -24.52 -8.90
C PRO A 57 7.00 -25.97 -8.80
N GLU A 58 7.66 -26.86 -9.53
CA GLU A 58 7.37 -28.29 -9.47
C GLU A 58 7.50 -28.84 -8.05
N GLY A 59 6.54 -29.66 -7.64
CA GLY A 59 6.43 -30.23 -6.29
C GLY A 59 5.88 -29.28 -5.25
N SER A 60 5.54 -28.02 -5.63
CA SER A 60 4.97 -27.04 -4.72
C SER A 60 3.45 -27.20 -4.64
N MET A 61 2.87 -26.71 -3.53
CA MET A 61 1.43 -26.76 -3.27
C MET A 61 0.91 -25.37 -2.95
N VAL A 62 -0.32 -25.09 -3.44
CA VAL A 62 -1.04 -23.84 -3.20
C VAL A 62 -2.29 -24.14 -2.39
N TYR A 63 -2.51 -23.36 -1.33
CA TYR A 63 -3.67 -23.49 -0.46
C TYR A 63 -4.31 -22.12 -0.23
N ARG A 64 -5.63 -22.09 -0.25
CA ARG A 64 -6.37 -20.95 0.30
C ARG A 64 -6.46 -21.16 1.82
N PHE A 65 -5.88 -20.24 2.58
CA PHE A 65 -5.79 -20.32 4.04
C PHE A 65 -7.08 -19.81 4.69
N GLY A 66 -7.61 -18.68 4.21
CA GLY A 66 -8.88 -18.12 4.67
C GLY A 66 -9.20 -16.86 3.85
N GLY A 67 -10.47 -16.47 3.76
CA GLY A 67 -10.84 -15.21 3.10
C GLY A 67 -10.11 -14.93 1.79
N ASP A 68 -9.22 -13.97 1.79
CA ASP A 68 -8.36 -13.52 0.70
C ASP A 68 -6.88 -13.97 0.85
N GLU A 69 -6.60 -14.87 1.78
CA GLU A 69 -5.25 -15.32 2.12
C GLU A 69 -4.92 -16.67 1.46
N PHE A 70 -3.69 -16.78 0.96
CA PHE A 70 -3.14 -17.98 0.33
C PHE A 70 -1.79 -18.35 0.94
N ILE A 71 -1.50 -19.65 0.94
CA ILE A 71 -0.19 -20.19 1.28
C ILE A 71 0.35 -20.97 0.10
N VAL A 72 1.61 -20.72 -0.24
CA VAL A 72 2.36 -21.56 -1.17
C VAL A 72 3.48 -22.24 -0.40
N PHE A 73 3.51 -23.57 -0.47
CA PHE A 73 4.51 -24.41 0.15
C PHE A 73 5.45 -24.96 -0.92
N ILE A 74 6.73 -24.64 -0.82
CA ILE A 74 7.76 -25.04 -1.77
C ILE A 74 8.78 -25.93 -1.05
N PRO A 75 8.78 -27.24 -1.31
CA PRO A 75 9.73 -28.17 -0.68
C PRO A 75 11.16 -27.89 -1.12
N GLY A 76 12.11 -28.12 -0.23
CA GLY A 76 13.54 -27.97 -0.47
C GLY A 76 14.05 -26.55 -0.27
N ASP A 77 15.37 -26.40 -0.24
CA ASP A 77 16.07 -25.11 -0.12
C ASP A 77 16.13 -24.42 -1.48
N ARG A 78 15.09 -23.66 -1.80
CA ARG A 78 14.91 -23.05 -3.13
C ARG A 78 14.65 -21.54 -3.03
N HIS A 79 15.53 -20.81 -2.36
CA HIS A 79 15.41 -19.37 -2.15
C HIS A 79 15.15 -18.60 -3.46
N ASP A 80 16.03 -18.74 -4.44
CA ASP A 80 15.92 -18.06 -5.73
C ASP A 80 14.64 -18.44 -6.50
N THR A 81 14.16 -19.67 -6.29
CA THR A 81 12.96 -20.17 -6.96
C THR A 81 11.70 -19.47 -6.44
N ALA A 82 11.62 -19.27 -5.12
CA ALA A 82 10.49 -18.57 -4.50
C ALA A 82 10.42 -17.09 -4.94
N GLU A 83 11.56 -16.40 -4.95
CA GLU A 83 11.64 -15.01 -5.41
C GLU A 83 11.24 -14.86 -6.89
N LYS A 84 11.75 -15.73 -7.76
CA LYS A 84 11.40 -15.74 -9.19
C LYS A 84 9.93 -16.08 -9.40
N TYR A 85 9.38 -17.00 -8.63
CA TYR A 85 7.97 -17.37 -8.65
C TYR A 85 7.08 -16.17 -8.31
N ILE A 86 7.34 -15.55 -7.18
CA ILE A 86 6.57 -14.38 -6.73
C ILE A 86 6.65 -13.23 -7.74
N LYS A 87 7.81 -12.99 -8.32
CA LYS A 87 7.96 -11.97 -9.36
C LYS A 87 7.03 -12.25 -10.56
N ARG A 88 7.03 -13.48 -11.07
CA ARG A 88 6.12 -13.85 -12.18
C ARG A 88 4.66 -13.70 -11.81
N VAL A 89 4.28 -14.09 -10.59
CA VAL A 89 2.91 -13.92 -10.09
C VAL A 89 2.54 -12.42 -10.07
N TYR A 90 3.42 -11.55 -9.60
CA TYR A 90 3.20 -10.11 -9.62
C TYR A 90 3.00 -9.57 -11.04
N ASP A 91 3.89 -9.94 -11.97
CA ASP A 91 3.84 -9.45 -13.35
C ASP A 91 2.48 -9.82 -14.02
N ILE A 92 1.92 -10.99 -13.69
CA ILE A 92 0.62 -11.43 -14.20
C ILE A 92 -0.53 -10.71 -13.45
N MET A 93 -0.47 -10.59 -12.13
CA MET A 93 -1.52 -9.91 -11.35
C MET A 93 -1.64 -8.43 -11.72
N GLU A 94 -0.51 -7.76 -11.96
CA GLU A 94 -0.51 -6.35 -12.40
C GLU A 94 -1.25 -6.16 -13.74
N GLN A 95 -1.14 -7.10 -14.68
CA GLN A 95 -1.91 -7.08 -15.95
C GLN A 95 -3.43 -7.14 -15.72
N HIS A 96 -3.85 -7.72 -14.61
CA HIS A 96 -5.25 -7.77 -14.17
C HIS A 96 -5.63 -6.64 -13.21
N SER A 97 -4.75 -5.66 -13.00
CA SER A 97 -4.92 -4.59 -12.01
C SER A 97 -5.15 -5.10 -10.58
N LEU A 98 -4.58 -6.26 -10.27
CA LEU A 98 -4.64 -6.90 -8.96
C LEU A 98 -3.31 -6.72 -8.23
N PHE A 99 -3.40 -6.43 -6.95
CA PHE A 99 -2.24 -6.31 -6.09
C PHE A 99 -2.32 -7.36 -4.98
N ILE A 100 -1.17 -7.93 -4.66
CA ILE A 100 -1.02 -8.91 -3.58
C ILE A 100 0.15 -8.48 -2.69
N SER A 101 0.03 -8.74 -1.41
CA SER A 101 1.14 -8.62 -0.46
C SER A 101 1.62 -10.01 -0.07
N HIS A 102 2.91 -10.19 0.19
CA HIS A 102 3.45 -11.50 0.54
C HIS A 102 4.52 -11.43 1.62
N GLY A 103 4.71 -12.56 2.32
CA GLY A 103 5.84 -12.81 3.19
C GLY A 103 6.48 -14.14 2.82
N ILE A 104 7.80 -14.16 2.62
CA ILE A 104 8.57 -15.38 2.32
C ILE A 104 9.40 -15.75 3.54
N ILE A 105 9.26 -16.98 4.00
CA ILE A 105 10.06 -17.57 5.08
C ILE A 105 10.71 -18.86 4.58
N TYR A 106 11.97 -19.01 4.94
CA TYR A 106 12.73 -20.21 4.70
C TYR A 106 12.88 -20.97 6.03
N THR A 107 12.48 -22.24 6.04
CA THR A 107 12.59 -23.04 7.24
C THR A 107 13.98 -23.60 7.38
N LYS A 108 14.42 -23.75 8.63
CA LYS A 108 15.69 -24.41 8.95
C LYS A 108 15.37 -25.70 9.71
N PRO A 109 15.62 -26.87 9.10
CA PRO A 109 15.44 -28.13 9.78
C PRO A 109 16.25 -28.18 11.09
N GLY A 110 15.67 -28.82 12.12
CA GLY A 110 16.29 -28.91 13.42
C GLY A 110 16.29 -27.61 14.25
N SER A 111 15.59 -26.57 13.81
CA SER A 111 15.47 -25.31 14.56
C SER A 111 14.57 -25.41 15.80
N GLY A 112 13.77 -26.46 15.91
CA GLY A 112 12.75 -26.64 16.95
C GLY A 112 11.51 -25.77 16.75
N LYS A 113 11.39 -25.05 15.63
CA LYS A 113 10.21 -24.24 15.30
C LYS A 113 9.13 -25.10 14.65
N SER A 114 7.89 -24.90 15.08
CA SER A 114 6.71 -25.50 14.45
C SER A 114 6.38 -24.84 13.11
N PHE A 115 5.52 -25.48 12.33
CA PHE A 115 4.95 -24.87 11.12
C PHE A 115 4.23 -23.56 11.43
N ASP A 116 3.49 -23.51 12.54
CA ASP A 116 2.76 -22.30 12.97
C ASP A 116 3.72 -21.13 13.30
N ASP A 117 4.89 -21.39 13.91
CA ASP A 117 5.90 -20.35 14.17
C ASP A 117 6.43 -19.73 12.88
N TYR A 118 6.63 -20.56 11.86
CA TYR A 118 7.04 -20.07 10.54
C TYR A 118 5.92 -19.32 9.83
N LEU A 119 4.67 -19.78 9.98
CA LEU A 119 3.51 -19.13 9.40
C LEU A 119 3.31 -17.72 9.98
N VAL A 120 3.38 -17.58 11.31
CA VAL A 120 3.34 -16.26 11.99
C VAL A 120 4.47 -15.36 11.52
N SER A 121 5.65 -15.91 11.26
CA SER A 121 6.77 -15.14 10.75
C SER A 121 6.54 -14.67 9.29
N ALA A 122 5.89 -15.50 8.47
CA ALA A 122 5.55 -15.17 7.08
C ALA A 122 4.45 -14.10 7.03
N ASP A 123 3.40 -14.24 7.84
CA ASP A 123 2.33 -13.25 8.01
C ASP A 123 2.88 -11.89 8.45
N THR A 124 3.77 -11.87 9.44
CA THR A 124 4.42 -10.64 9.89
C THR A 124 5.16 -9.93 8.76
N LYS A 125 5.91 -10.66 7.92
CA LYS A 125 6.59 -10.07 6.76
C LYS A 125 5.61 -9.55 5.70
N MET A 126 4.56 -10.31 5.41
CA MET A 126 3.50 -9.90 4.51
C MET A 126 2.85 -8.59 4.99
N TYR A 127 2.48 -8.52 6.26
CA TYR A 127 1.89 -7.33 6.85
C TYR A 127 2.81 -6.11 6.77
N GLN A 128 4.11 -6.27 7.03
CA GLN A 128 5.10 -5.20 6.86
C GLN A 128 5.15 -4.69 5.42
N LEU A 129 5.14 -5.59 4.43
CA LEU A 129 5.12 -5.20 3.02
C LEU A 129 3.81 -4.46 2.66
N LYS A 130 2.67 -4.95 3.15
CA LYS A 130 1.35 -4.32 2.97
C LYS A 130 1.34 -2.90 3.54
N GLN A 131 1.89 -2.70 4.74
CA GLN A 131 2.02 -1.37 5.35
C GLN A 131 2.93 -0.44 4.56
N GLN A 132 4.08 -0.92 4.10
CA GLN A 132 5.00 -0.12 3.27
C GLN A 132 4.34 0.33 1.96
N ARG A 133 3.57 -0.55 1.31
CA ARG A 133 2.82 -0.21 0.09
C ARG A 133 1.73 0.81 0.35
N LYS A 134 0.97 0.65 1.43
CA LYS A 134 -0.06 1.60 1.83
C LYS A 134 0.52 2.98 2.10
N GLN A 135 1.61 3.06 2.86
CA GLN A 135 2.32 4.32 3.11
C GLN A 135 2.83 4.96 1.81
N LYS A 136 3.35 4.16 0.87
CA LYS A 136 3.81 4.63 -0.44
C LYS A 136 2.66 5.10 -1.32
N LYS A 137 1.52 4.41 -1.31
CA LYS A 137 0.28 4.80 -2.00
C LYS A 137 -0.25 6.12 -1.43
N ASP A 138 -0.31 6.24 -0.10
CA ASP A 138 -0.73 7.46 0.60
C ASP A 138 0.23 8.63 0.35
N SER A 139 1.54 8.38 0.27
CA SER A 139 2.54 9.43 -0.02
C SER A 139 2.46 9.94 -1.47
N ASN A 140 2.00 9.11 -2.40
CA ASN A 140 1.81 9.49 -3.81
C ASN A 140 0.41 10.04 -4.09
N PHE A 141 -0.54 9.89 -3.16
CA PHE A 141 -1.87 10.46 -3.30
C PHE A 141 -1.83 11.97 -3.08
N LEU A 142 -2.18 12.74 -4.11
CA LEU A 142 -2.24 14.20 -4.01
C LEU A 142 -3.52 14.63 -3.30
N LYS A 143 -3.42 14.85 -2.00
CA LYS A 143 -4.45 15.54 -1.21
C LYS A 143 -4.28 17.04 -1.43
N GLY A 144 -5.02 17.57 -2.39
CA GLY A 144 -4.88 18.95 -2.82
C GLY A 144 -5.92 19.89 -2.24
N VAL A 145 -5.55 21.13 -2.03
CA VAL A 145 -6.44 22.25 -1.67
C VAL A 145 -6.07 23.49 -2.46
N ASP A 146 -7.09 24.29 -2.83
CA ASP A 146 -6.87 25.61 -3.42
C ASP A 146 -6.73 26.64 -2.30
N ILE A 147 -5.57 27.26 -2.21
CA ILE A 147 -5.26 28.28 -1.20
C ILE A 147 -5.10 29.69 -1.80
N SER A 148 -5.54 29.91 -3.02
CA SER A 148 -5.36 31.21 -3.72
C SER A 148 -5.98 32.38 -2.98
N SER A 149 -6.98 32.15 -2.12
CA SER A 149 -7.63 33.16 -1.29
C SER A 149 -7.00 33.37 0.10
N VAL A 150 -6.08 32.50 0.52
CA VAL A 150 -5.49 32.58 1.86
C VAL A 150 -4.82 33.94 2.13
N PRO A 151 -4.08 34.52 1.21
CA PRO A 151 -3.46 35.82 1.43
C PRO A 151 -4.47 36.92 1.70
N MET A 152 -5.56 36.93 0.95
CA MET A 152 -6.66 37.88 1.16
C MET A 152 -7.30 37.68 2.55
N MET A 153 -7.38 36.44 3.03
CA MET A 153 -7.90 36.15 4.37
C MET A 153 -6.96 36.71 5.44
N VAL A 154 -5.65 36.52 5.29
CA VAL A 154 -4.64 37.02 6.22
C VAL A 154 -4.67 38.55 6.29
N ASP A 155 -4.70 39.25 5.15
CA ASP A 155 -4.73 40.71 5.09
C ASP A 155 -6.03 41.31 5.66
N ASN A 156 -7.11 40.55 5.65
CA ASN A 156 -8.37 40.94 6.30
C ASN A 156 -8.49 40.44 7.75
N ASN A 157 -7.40 39.99 8.38
CA ASN A 157 -7.34 39.46 9.74
C ASN A 157 -8.29 38.28 9.99
N ILE A 158 -8.60 37.48 8.96
CA ILE A 158 -9.37 36.25 9.10
C ILE A 158 -8.47 35.16 9.68
N GLN A 159 -8.76 34.75 10.89
CA GLN A 159 -8.01 33.70 11.57
C GLN A 159 -8.52 32.31 11.16
N ILE A 160 -7.58 31.40 10.91
CA ILE A 160 -7.89 29.99 10.69
C ILE A 160 -7.80 29.29 12.04
N MET A 161 -8.84 28.55 12.38
CA MET A 161 -8.95 27.81 13.63
C MET A 161 -9.02 26.30 13.35
N ASP A 162 -8.44 25.50 14.24
CA ASP A 162 -8.66 24.07 14.26
C ASP A 162 -10.07 23.72 14.79
N ARG A 163 -10.37 22.41 14.90
CA ARG A 163 -11.67 21.93 15.39
C ARG A 163 -11.91 22.23 16.86
N GLU A 164 -10.86 22.55 17.59
CA GLU A 164 -10.87 22.86 19.03
C GLU A 164 -10.94 24.37 19.29
N GLY A 165 -10.90 25.19 18.21
CA GLY A 165 -10.99 26.65 18.29
C GLY A 165 -9.66 27.36 18.49
N HIS A 166 -8.52 26.67 18.37
CA HIS A 166 -7.21 27.29 18.46
C HIS A 166 -6.81 27.91 17.12
N VAL A 167 -6.26 29.11 17.18
CA VAL A 167 -5.70 29.78 16.00
C VAL A 167 -4.47 29.03 15.51
N CYS A 168 -4.49 28.63 14.25
CA CYS A 168 -3.39 27.91 13.62
C CYS A 168 -2.92 28.57 12.33
N ARG A 169 -1.65 28.36 11.96
CA ARG A 169 -1.15 28.76 10.65
C ARG A 169 -1.71 27.81 9.58
N VAL A 170 -2.11 28.35 8.44
CA VAL A 170 -2.69 27.59 7.32
C VAL A 170 -1.86 26.36 6.98
N PHE A 171 -0.57 26.54 6.75
CA PHE A 171 0.29 25.43 6.33
C PHE A 171 0.51 24.37 7.42
N ASP A 172 0.54 24.77 8.69
CA ASP A 172 0.62 23.82 9.81
C ASP A 172 -0.69 23.00 9.88
N PHE A 173 -1.83 23.66 9.75
CA PHE A 173 -3.13 23.00 9.68
C PHE A 173 -3.24 22.02 8.49
N LEU A 174 -2.83 22.45 7.30
CA LEU A 174 -2.83 21.59 6.11
C LEU A 174 -1.93 20.36 6.30
N LYS A 175 -0.75 20.56 6.88
CA LYS A 175 0.20 19.48 7.17
C LYS A 175 -0.36 18.46 8.17
N LEU A 176 -0.95 18.93 9.27
CA LEU A 176 -1.60 18.09 10.28
C LEU A 176 -2.77 17.26 9.68
N ASN A 177 -3.43 17.78 8.64
CA ASN A 177 -4.50 17.08 7.93
C ASN A 177 -4.02 16.29 6.71
N ASN A 178 -2.70 16.01 6.61
CA ASN A 178 -2.07 15.24 5.54
C ASN A 178 -2.30 15.82 4.13
N VAL A 179 -2.49 17.13 4.01
CA VAL A 179 -2.50 17.80 2.71
C VAL A 179 -1.07 17.88 2.19
N ASN A 180 -0.83 17.39 0.98
CA ASN A 180 0.49 17.31 0.38
C ASN A 180 0.59 18.02 -0.97
N SER A 181 -0.52 18.60 -1.46
CA SER A 181 -0.57 19.35 -2.72
C SER A 181 -1.39 20.61 -2.55
N VAL A 182 -0.96 21.67 -3.21
CA VAL A 182 -1.58 22.99 -3.12
C VAL A 182 -1.75 23.58 -4.51
N ARG A 183 -2.96 24.04 -4.84
CA ARG A 183 -3.23 24.77 -6.06
C ARG A 183 -3.18 26.27 -5.79
N LEU A 184 -2.43 27.00 -6.64
CA LEU A 184 -2.42 28.44 -6.71
C LEU A 184 -2.96 28.89 -8.06
N ARG A 185 -3.73 29.97 -8.11
CA ARG A 185 -4.17 30.62 -9.33
C ARG A 185 -3.21 31.74 -9.71
N ILE A 186 -2.92 31.85 -10.99
CA ILE A 186 -2.23 33.01 -11.59
C ILE A 186 -3.24 33.67 -12.50
N TRP A 187 -3.46 34.96 -12.29
CA TRP A 187 -4.30 35.75 -13.16
C TRP A 187 -3.43 36.59 -14.10
N ASN A 188 -3.85 36.61 -15.34
CA ASN A 188 -3.29 37.55 -16.28
C ASN A 188 -3.85 38.96 -15.96
N GLU A 189 -2.98 39.94 -15.74
CA GLU A 189 -3.35 41.30 -15.37
C GLU A 189 -4.23 41.41 -14.09
N PRO A 190 -3.76 40.88 -12.94
CA PRO A 190 -4.55 40.84 -11.70
C PRO A 190 -4.94 42.24 -11.20
N ASP A 191 -4.16 43.27 -11.54
CA ASP A 191 -4.41 44.67 -11.15
C ASP A 191 -5.65 45.26 -11.84
N LYS A 192 -6.08 44.68 -12.97
CA LYS A 192 -7.30 45.07 -13.68
C LYS A 192 -8.57 44.42 -13.11
N VAL A 193 -8.43 43.49 -12.18
CA VAL A 193 -9.55 42.81 -11.51
C VAL A 193 -9.72 43.45 -10.12
N PRO A 194 -10.72 44.28 -9.89
CA PRO A 194 -10.88 45.04 -8.62
C PRO A 194 -10.91 44.16 -7.37
N GLU A 195 -11.39 42.94 -7.51
CA GLU A 195 -11.53 41.97 -6.43
C GLU A 195 -10.22 41.25 -6.09
N SER A 196 -9.23 41.28 -6.98
CA SER A 196 -7.98 40.54 -6.79
C SER A 196 -7.01 41.24 -5.86
N LYS A 197 -7.02 42.58 -5.80
CA LYS A 197 -6.04 43.39 -5.05
C LYS A 197 -4.59 42.91 -5.27
N GLY A 198 -4.27 42.35 -6.44
CA GLY A 198 -2.95 41.83 -6.76
C GLY A 198 -2.60 40.42 -6.21
N TYR A 199 -3.49 39.76 -5.45
CA TYR A 199 -3.21 38.48 -4.78
C TYR A 199 -2.85 37.34 -5.73
N CYS A 200 -3.30 37.30 -6.93
CA CYS A 200 -2.96 36.26 -7.89
C CYS A 200 -1.90 36.69 -8.91
N SER A 201 -1.10 37.71 -8.58
CA SER A 201 0.04 38.12 -9.42
C SER A 201 1.14 37.03 -9.40
N LEU A 202 1.95 37.02 -10.46
CA LEU A 202 3.07 36.10 -10.58
C LEU A 202 4.05 36.21 -9.40
N THR A 203 4.37 37.42 -8.97
CA THR A 203 5.26 37.67 -7.83
C THR A 203 4.72 37.02 -6.56
N TYR A 204 3.44 37.24 -6.28
CA TYR A 204 2.79 36.73 -5.13
C TYR A 204 2.73 35.19 -5.13
N VAL A 205 2.41 34.60 -6.28
CA VAL A 205 2.38 33.14 -6.44
C VAL A 205 3.77 32.52 -6.24
N LEU A 206 4.83 33.18 -6.69
CA LEU A 206 6.21 32.73 -6.46
C LEU A 206 6.60 32.77 -4.98
N GLU A 207 6.22 33.81 -4.25
CA GLU A 207 6.43 33.88 -2.78
C GLU A 207 5.72 32.73 -2.06
N MET A 208 4.46 32.50 -2.39
CA MET A 208 3.67 31.38 -1.84
C MET A 208 4.29 30.03 -2.20
N ALA A 209 4.77 29.84 -3.41
CA ALA A 209 5.43 28.61 -3.83
C ALA A 209 6.71 28.32 -3.01
N HIS A 210 7.47 29.36 -2.64
CA HIS A 210 8.61 29.22 -1.74
C HIS A 210 8.19 28.71 -0.34
N VAL A 211 7.09 29.23 0.19
CA VAL A 211 6.53 28.77 1.46
C VAL A 211 6.07 27.32 1.36
N ILE A 212 5.29 26.99 0.32
CA ILE A 212 4.79 25.63 0.06
C ILE A 212 5.95 24.62 0.01
N LYS A 213 7.04 24.97 -0.68
CA LYS A 213 8.24 24.13 -0.77
C LYS A 213 8.88 23.85 0.60
N LYS A 214 8.93 24.85 1.51
CA LYS A 214 9.44 24.66 2.89
C LYS A 214 8.61 23.62 3.66
N TYR A 215 7.32 23.57 3.41
CA TYR A 215 6.42 22.56 4.01
C TYR A 215 6.45 21.20 3.28
N LYS A 216 7.29 21.02 2.26
CA LYS A 216 7.40 19.81 1.43
C LYS A 216 6.06 19.38 0.83
N MET A 217 5.28 20.34 0.34
CA MET A 217 4.06 20.14 -0.42
C MET A 217 4.32 20.34 -1.92
N HIS A 218 3.47 19.75 -2.77
CA HIS A 218 3.52 19.87 -4.24
C HIS A 218 2.60 20.96 -4.76
#